data_2f64a3b40ede59a57499f74de1cc0878
#
_entry.id   2f64a3b40ede59a57499f74de1cc0878
#
_cell.length_a   1.000
_cell.length_b   1.000
_cell.length_c   1.000
_cell.angle_alpha   90.00
_cell.angle_beta   90.00
_cell.angle_gamma   90.00
#
_symmetry.space_group_name_H-M   'P 1'
#
loop_
_entity.id
_entity.type
_entity.pdbx_description
1 polymer ?
#
loop_
_entity_poly.entity_id
_entity_poly.type
_entity_poly.pdbx_seq_one_letter_code
_entity_poly.pdbx_strand_id
1 'polypeptide(L)'
;MERVVEETGTPHPYPDVVDKIVDQLHLGPAMVLTGAGVSTDSGIPDYRGPKGKMNTHRPMTYQEFCHDPAASHRYWARSFIGWRQLDRAVPNRTHYALVELERAGFVRGVLTQNVDGLHAEAGQSNVVALHGNLDTVSCLDCGYSEHRDGLDARLETVNPGYLETLLSQVKQVNPDGDVDLPQSAVQQFQMVGCLRCGSVRLKPDVVYFGEAVPEARKQQARAMAAEAASLLVVGSSLAVMSGYRFVLDMLASGRPVAVINGGPGRADARVNVLWRTQVGPAFDDLLDALAL
;
A
#
# COMPACT_ATOMS: atom_id res chain seq x y z
N MET A 1 -10.09 -13.69 4.04
CA MET A 1 -9.36 -14.60 4.91
C MET A 1 -7.88 -14.43 4.61
N GLU A 2 -7.12 -14.03 5.59
CA GLU A 2 -5.68 -13.85 5.48
C GLU A 2 -5.00 -15.22 5.62
N ARG A 3 -4.09 -15.55 4.72
CA ARG A 3 -3.35 -16.81 4.76
C ARG A 3 -1.98 -16.57 5.40
N VAL A 4 -1.58 -17.41 6.33
CA VAL A 4 -0.19 -17.51 6.76
C VAL A 4 0.65 -17.80 5.53
N VAL A 5 1.70 -17.01 5.32
CA VAL A 5 2.59 -17.17 4.16
C VAL A 5 3.82 -17.93 4.64
N GLU A 6 3.95 -19.13 4.13
CA GLU A 6 5.10 -20.01 4.37
C GLU A 6 6.09 -19.95 3.21
N GLU A 7 7.33 -20.27 3.46
CA GLU A 7 8.34 -20.37 2.40
C GLU A 7 8.07 -21.64 1.57
N THR A 8 7.65 -21.45 0.32
CA THR A 8 7.23 -22.55 -0.56
C THR A 8 7.98 -22.58 -1.88
N GLY A 9 8.80 -21.58 -2.19
CA GLY A 9 9.58 -21.47 -3.42
C GLY A 9 11.08 -21.39 -3.16
N THR A 10 11.87 -21.90 -4.08
CA THR A 10 13.33 -21.75 -4.06
C THR A 10 13.70 -20.49 -4.84
N PRO A 11 14.35 -19.49 -4.20
CA PRO A 11 14.82 -18.30 -4.90
C PRO A 11 15.86 -18.63 -5.98
N HIS A 12 15.85 -17.85 -7.05
CA HIS A 12 16.89 -17.92 -8.07
C HIS A 12 18.18 -17.30 -7.55
N PRO A 13 19.34 -17.85 -7.91
CA PRO A 13 20.63 -17.33 -7.47
C PRO A 13 20.94 -15.99 -8.15
N TYR A 14 21.69 -15.13 -7.44
CA TYR A 14 22.33 -13.94 -8.00
C TYR A 14 23.66 -14.35 -8.70
N PRO A 15 24.07 -13.79 -9.86
CA PRO A 15 23.36 -12.73 -10.60
C PRO A 15 22.29 -13.22 -11.59
N ASP A 16 22.16 -14.49 -11.88
CA ASP A 16 21.27 -15.08 -12.90
C ASP A 16 19.82 -14.58 -12.80
N VAL A 17 19.36 -14.25 -11.60
CA VAL A 17 18.01 -13.75 -11.37
C VAL A 17 17.78 -12.37 -12.00
N VAL A 18 18.81 -11.53 -12.06
CA VAL A 18 18.76 -10.20 -12.70
C VAL A 18 18.52 -10.37 -14.19
N ASP A 19 19.32 -11.22 -14.85
CA ASP A 19 19.19 -11.51 -16.28
C ASP A 19 17.77 -12.02 -16.62
N LYS A 20 17.23 -12.92 -15.79
CA LYS A 20 15.86 -13.46 -15.98
C LYS A 20 14.79 -12.39 -15.88
N ILE A 21 14.93 -11.41 -14.98
CA ILE A 21 13.97 -10.30 -14.87
C ILE A 21 14.13 -9.35 -16.05
N VAL A 22 15.36 -9.05 -16.44
CA VAL A 22 15.67 -8.23 -17.63
C VAL A 22 15.08 -8.88 -18.89
N ASP A 23 15.29 -10.18 -19.11
CA ASP A 23 14.67 -10.91 -20.20
C ASP A 23 13.14 -10.81 -20.19
N GLN A 24 12.53 -10.92 -19.00
CA GLN A 24 11.08 -10.74 -18.85
C GLN A 24 10.62 -9.34 -19.23
N LEU A 25 11.36 -8.29 -18.86
CA LEU A 25 11.05 -6.90 -19.19
C LEU A 25 11.21 -6.61 -20.69
N HIS A 26 12.09 -7.31 -21.38
CA HIS A 26 12.25 -7.22 -22.84
C HIS A 26 11.12 -7.89 -23.65
N LEU A 27 10.26 -8.69 -23.02
CA LEU A 27 9.04 -9.22 -23.69
C LEU A 27 8.02 -8.15 -24.03
N GLY A 28 8.12 -6.99 -23.38
CA GLY A 28 7.23 -5.84 -23.51
C GLY A 28 6.89 -5.24 -22.14
N PRO A 29 6.15 -4.10 -22.10
CA PRO A 29 5.90 -3.39 -20.86
C PRO A 29 5.24 -4.26 -19.80
N ALA A 30 5.83 -4.32 -18.60
CA ALA A 30 5.31 -5.05 -17.46
C ALA A 30 4.29 -4.21 -16.66
N MET A 31 3.28 -4.83 -16.09
CA MET A 31 2.57 -4.26 -14.94
C MET A 31 3.40 -4.53 -13.68
N VAL A 32 3.58 -3.53 -12.84
CA VAL A 32 4.22 -3.70 -11.53
C VAL A 32 3.16 -3.72 -10.44
N LEU A 33 3.18 -4.75 -9.57
CA LEU A 33 2.31 -4.83 -8.40
C LEU A 33 3.15 -4.61 -7.15
N THR A 34 2.90 -3.52 -6.41
CA THR A 34 3.66 -3.18 -5.22
C THR A 34 2.90 -3.40 -3.92
N GLY A 35 3.64 -3.68 -2.84
CA GLY A 35 3.13 -3.78 -1.47
C GLY A 35 3.99 -2.97 -0.49
N ALA A 36 3.71 -3.08 0.80
CA ALA A 36 4.33 -2.25 1.84
C ALA A 36 5.86 -2.34 1.91
N GLY A 37 6.45 -3.43 1.40
CA GLY A 37 7.91 -3.59 1.35
C GLY A 37 8.63 -2.56 0.47
N VAL A 38 7.95 -1.88 -0.47
CA VAL A 38 8.58 -0.81 -1.27
C VAL A 38 8.72 0.49 -0.49
N SER A 39 7.90 0.71 0.55
CA SER A 39 7.86 1.95 1.33
C SER A 39 8.66 1.89 2.63
N THR A 40 9.32 0.76 2.93
CA THR A 40 10.13 0.60 4.15
C THR A 40 11.32 1.56 4.19
N ASP A 41 11.95 1.83 3.05
CA ASP A 41 13.04 2.80 2.92
C ASP A 41 12.55 4.26 2.99
N SER A 42 11.23 4.49 2.91
CA SER A 42 10.57 5.77 3.18
C SER A 42 10.16 5.95 4.65
N GLY A 43 10.49 4.98 5.51
CA GLY A 43 10.17 5.00 6.93
C GLY A 43 8.77 4.47 7.28
N ILE A 44 8.02 3.97 6.31
CA ILE A 44 6.71 3.35 6.53
C ILE A 44 6.92 1.85 6.80
N PRO A 45 6.50 1.31 7.95
CA PRO A 45 6.70 -0.10 8.26
C PRO A 45 5.85 -0.99 7.34
N ASP A 46 6.31 -2.20 7.11
CA ASP A 46 5.52 -3.24 6.47
C ASP A 46 4.67 -4.04 7.48
N TYR A 47 3.78 -4.88 6.96
CA TYR A 47 2.92 -5.72 7.80
C TYR A 47 3.62 -7.00 8.28
N ARG A 48 4.51 -7.61 7.48
CA ARG A 48 4.98 -9.00 7.63
C ARG A 48 6.48 -9.20 7.57
N GLY A 49 7.26 -8.15 7.32
CA GLY A 49 8.71 -8.20 7.36
C GLY A 49 9.25 -8.45 8.78
N PRO A 50 10.58 -8.50 8.96
CA PRO A 50 11.20 -8.74 10.27
C PRO A 50 10.78 -7.76 11.36
N LYS A 51 10.34 -6.55 10.96
CA LYS A 51 9.78 -5.51 11.83
C LYS A 51 8.27 -5.36 11.65
N GLY A 52 7.62 -6.32 10.98
CA GLY A 52 6.21 -6.26 10.60
C GLY A 52 5.26 -6.24 11.78
N LYS A 53 4.15 -5.54 11.63
CA LYS A 53 3.21 -5.22 12.71
C LYS A 53 2.07 -6.22 12.90
N MET A 54 1.86 -7.17 11.98
CA MET A 54 0.76 -8.13 12.06
C MET A 54 0.76 -8.99 13.33
N ASN A 55 1.93 -9.19 13.94
CA ASN A 55 2.04 -9.96 15.18
C ASN A 55 1.63 -9.16 16.44
N THR A 56 1.55 -7.83 16.32
CA THR A 56 1.30 -6.93 17.46
C THR A 56 0.10 -6.02 17.26
N HIS A 57 -0.38 -5.87 16.03
CA HIS A 57 -1.50 -5.01 15.67
C HIS A 57 -2.53 -5.76 14.82
N ARG A 58 -3.78 -5.77 15.26
CA ARG A 58 -4.91 -6.27 14.47
C ARG A 58 -5.50 -5.12 13.67
N PRO A 59 -5.44 -5.15 12.32
CA PRO A 59 -6.07 -4.13 11.50
C PRO A 59 -7.59 -4.09 11.70
N MET A 60 -8.16 -2.89 11.63
CA MET A 60 -9.60 -2.69 11.73
C MET A 60 -10.33 -3.32 10.54
N THR A 61 -11.45 -3.97 10.78
CA THR A 61 -12.31 -4.48 9.71
C THR A 61 -13.32 -3.44 9.26
N TYR A 62 -13.83 -3.59 8.04
CA TYR A 62 -14.90 -2.74 7.49
C TYR A 62 -16.17 -2.75 8.35
N GLN A 63 -16.57 -3.93 8.83
CA GLN A 63 -17.74 -4.08 9.69
C GLN A 63 -17.58 -3.33 11.01
N GLU A 64 -16.41 -3.45 11.66
CA GLU A 64 -16.13 -2.71 12.89
C GLU A 64 -16.18 -1.21 12.63
N PHE A 65 -15.53 -0.74 11.55
CA PHE A 65 -15.52 0.69 11.22
C PHE A 65 -16.91 1.26 10.96
N CYS A 66 -17.74 0.55 10.18
CA CYS A 66 -19.05 1.05 9.75
C CYS A 66 -20.16 0.89 10.79
N HIS A 67 -20.07 -0.12 11.68
CA HIS A 67 -21.18 -0.52 12.57
C HIS A 67 -20.88 -0.36 14.05
N ASP A 68 -19.64 -0.09 14.43
CA ASP A 68 -19.26 0.25 15.80
C ASP A 68 -18.76 1.70 15.88
N PRO A 69 -19.60 2.66 16.36
CA PRO A 69 -19.20 4.05 16.51
C PRO A 69 -17.95 4.26 17.38
N ALA A 70 -17.76 3.40 18.41
CA ALA A 70 -16.57 3.48 19.26
C ALA A 70 -15.30 3.03 18.52
N ALA A 71 -15.41 2.03 17.64
CA ALA A 71 -14.30 1.61 16.78
C ALA A 71 -13.93 2.68 15.76
N SER A 72 -14.93 3.29 15.10
CA SER A 72 -14.71 4.39 14.16
C SER A 72 -14.09 5.61 14.85
N HIS A 73 -14.59 6.00 16.03
CA HIS A 73 -14.03 7.09 16.83
C HIS A 73 -12.57 6.80 17.23
N ARG A 74 -12.28 5.59 17.71
CA ARG A 74 -10.92 5.15 18.03
C ARG A 74 -9.99 5.22 16.81
N TYR A 75 -10.47 4.79 15.63
CA TYR A 75 -9.71 4.92 14.39
C TYR A 75 -9.34 6.38 14.13
N TRP A 76 -10.30 7.30 14.20
CA TRP A 76 -10.05 8.71 13.89
C TRP A 76 -9.10 9.36 14.89
N ALA A 77 -9.20 9.06 16.18
CA ALA A 77 -8.26 9.54 17.19
C ALA A 77 -6.81 9.10 16.88
N ARG A 78 -6.64 7.83 16.51
CA ARG A 78 -5.34 7.23 16.19
C ARG A 78 -4.80 7.74 14.85
N SER A 79 -5.64 7.79 13.83
CA SER A 79 -5.29 8.26 12.50
C SER A 79 -4.98 9.77 12.47
N PHE A 80 -5.59 10.57 13.34
CA PHE A 80 -5.29 12.01 13.47
C PHE A 80 -3.82 12.27 13.85
N ILE A 81 -3.24 11.39 14.67
CA ILE A 81 -1.81 11.47 15.03
C ILE A 81 -0.94 10.83 13.95
N GLY A 82 -1.30 9.62 13.50
CA GLY A 82 -0.48 8.79 12.64
C GLY A 82 -0.38 9.30 11.21
N TRP A 83 -1.43 9.91 10.69
CA TRP A 83 -1.49 10.52 9.37
C TRP A 83 -0.28 11.42 9.06
N ARG A 84 0.13 12.26 10.00
CA ARG A 84 1.23 13.22 9.83
C ARG A 84 2.59 12.58 9.57
N GLN A 85 2.79 11.34 9.94
CA GLN A 85 4.03 10.63 9.61
C GLN A 85 3.97 10.07 8.18
N LEU A 86 2.81 9.60 7.74
CA LEU A 86 2.65 9.19 6.35
C LEU A 86 2.77 10.39 5.41
N ASP A 87 2.11 11.50 5.74
CA ASP A 87 2.14 12.76 4.99
C ASP A 87 3.56 13.36 4.83
N ARG A 88 4.45 13.05 5.77
CA ARG A 88 5.87 13.47 5.73
C ARG A 88 6.79 12.47 5.07
N ALA A 89 6.32 11.27 4.77
CA ALA A 89 7.12 10.28 4.08
C ALA A 89 7.38 10.75 2.65
N VAL A 90 8.59 10.51 2.17
CA VAL A 90 8.98 10.88 0.80
C VAL A 90 9.27 9.63 -0.02
N PRO A 91 9.07 9.67 -1.34
CA PRO A 91 9.46 8.58 -2.20
C PRO A 91 10.95 8.21 -2.03
N ASN A 92 11.25 6.93 -2.10
CA ASN A 92 12.61 6.41 -2.04
C ASN A 92 13.10 5.97 -3.43
N ARG A 93 14.34 5.47 -3.48
CA ARG A 93 14.98 5.05 -4.73
C ARG A 93 14.17 4.04 -5.55
N THR A 94 13.43 3.14 -4.91
CA THR A 94 12.58 2.17 -5.63
C THR A 94 11.43 2.86 -6.36
N HIS A 95 10.80 3.87 -5.75
CA HIS A 95 9.75 4.63 -6.40
C HIS A 95 10.28 5.38 -7.63
N TYR A 96 11.45 6.01 -7.52
CA TYR A 96 12.08 6.70 -8.65
C TYR A 96 12.56 5.74 -9.73
N ALA A 97 13.13 4.59 -9.37
CA ALA A 97 13.53 3.56 -10.33
C ALA A 97 12.35 3.05 -11.16
N LEU A 98 11.16 2.88 -10.53
CA LEU A 98 9.94 2.52 -11.25
C LEU A 98 9.49 3.61 -12.24
N VAL A 99 9.68 4.88 -11.90
CA VAL A 99 9.42 6.01 -12.82
C VAL A 99 10.38 5.97 -14.02
N GLU A 100 11.66 5.66 -13.80
CA GLU A 100 12.64 5.53 -14.88
C GLU A 100 12.30 4.36 -15.80
N LEU A 101 11.94 3.21 -15.25
CA LEU A 101 11.48 2.06 -16.03
C LEU A 101 10.19 2.35 -16.82
N GLU A 102 9.27 3.14 -16.29
CA GLU A 102 8.08 3.58 -17.02
C GLU A 102 8.46 4.51 -18.18
N ARG A 103 9.33 5.49 -17.95
CA ARG A 103 9.82 6.40 -18.99
C ARG A 103 10.60 5.68 -20.09
N ALA A 104 11.37 4.65 -19.73
CA ALA A 104 12.09 3.81 -20.67
C ALA A 104 11.19 2.80 -21.42
N GLY A 105 9.91 2.68 -21.04
CA GLY A 105 8.94 1.79 -21.69
C GLY A 105 8.95 0.35 -21.20
N PHE A 106 9.70 0.01 -20.16
CA PHE A 106 9.72 -1.34 -19.56
C PHE A 106 8.53 -1.58 -18.62
N VAL A 107 7.95 -0.51 -18.07
CA VAL A 107 6.81 -0.58 -17.15
C VAL A 107 5.60 0.13 -17.77
N ARG A 108 4.46 -0.56 -17.81
CA ARG A 108 3.17 -0.01 -18.27
C ARG A 108 2.51 0.89 -17.23
N GLY A 109 2.72 0.57 -15.98
CA GLY A 109 2.17 1.28 -14.83
C GLY A 109 2.28 0.45 -13.54
N VAL A 110 1.91 1.07 -12.44
CA VAL A 110 1.97 0.51 -11.10
C VAL A 110 0.58 0.27 -10.54
N LEU A 111 0.29 -0.98 -10.16
CA LEU A 111 -0.83 -1.36 -9.32
C LEU A 111 -0.33 -1.47 -7.87
N THR A 112 -0.63 -0.51 -7.03
CA THR A 112 -0.15 -0.54 -5.65
C THR A 112 -1.23 -0.99 -4.67
N GLN A 113 -0.84 -1.81 -3.69
CA GLN A 113 -1.66 -2.15 -2.53
C GLN A 113 -1.51 -1.11 -1.40
N ASN A 114 -0.52 -0.23 -1.52
CA ASN A 114 -0.22 0.80 -0.53
C ASN A 114 -1.21 1.96 -0.63
N VAL A 115 -1.39 2.65 0.49
CA VAL A 115 -2.30 3.80 0.64
C VAL A 115 -1.54 5.11 0.90
N ASP A 116 -0.20 5.09 0.75
CA ASP A 116 0.73 6.16 1.11
C ASP A 116 0.89 7.26 0.03
N GLY A 117 0.43 7.02 -1.20
CA GLY A 117 0.52 8.00 -2.30
C GLY A 117 1.91 8.14 -2.94
N LEU A 118 2.96 7.48 -2.43
CA LEU A 118 4.35 7.74 -2.80
C LEU A 118 4.68 7.45 -4.28
N HIS A 119 4.00 6.53 -4.94
CA HIS A 119 4.21 6.31 -6.38
C HIS A 119 3.79 7.53 -7.21
N ALA A 120 2.65 8.13 -6.89
CA ALA A 120 2.18 9.34 -7.59
C ALA A 120 3.08 10.54 -7.27
N GLU A 121 3.52 10.68 -6.02
CA GLU A 121 4.45 11.72 -5.59
C GLU A 121 5.82 11.60 -6.27
N ALA A 122 6.32 10.38 -6.52
CA ALA A 122 7.55 10.15 -7.27
C ALA A 122 7.44 10.56 -8.76
N GLY A 123 6.23 10.79 -9.27
CA GLY A 123 5.97 11.17 -10.65
C GLY A 123 5.63 9.99 -11.57
N GLN A 124 5.21 8.84 -11.01
CA GLN A 124 4.67 7.73 -11.79
C GLN A 124 3.40 8.18 -12.50
N SER A 125 3.32 8.01 -13.82
CA SER A 125 2.22 8.57 -14.62
C SER A 125 0.97 7.68 -14.64
N ASN A 126 1.13 6.38 -14.52
CA ASN A 126 0.04 5.40 -14.54
C ASN A 126 0.03 4.57 -13.24
N VAL A 127 -0.73 5.04 -12.26
CA VAL A 127 -0.86 4.40 -10.94
C VAL A 127 -2.31 4.03 -10.67
N VAL A 128 -2.55 2.80 -10.25
CA VAL A 128 -3.82 2.35 -9.69
C VAL A 128 -3.61 1.97 -8.22
N ALA A 129 -4.16 2.78 -7.31
CA ALA A 129 -4.18 2.49 -5.88
C ALA A 129 -5.32 1.50 -5.58
N LEU A 130 -5.01 0.19 -5.60
CA LEU A 130 -6.00 -0.88 -5.46
C LEU A 130 -6.80 -0.79 -4.16
N HIS A 131 -6.11 -0.41 -3.08
CA HIS A 131 -6.73 -0.26 -1.76
C HIS A 131 -7.05 1.20 -1.42
N GLY A 132 -6.98 2.11 -2.38
CA GLY A 132 -7.27 3.53 -2.21
C GLY A 132 -6.11 4.33 -1.65
N ASN A 133 -6.43 5.49 -1.08
CA ASN A 133 -5.46 6.40 -0.48
C ASN A 133 -6.02 7.05 0.79
N LEU A 134 -5.14 7.63 1.58
CA LEU A 134 -5.51 8.34 2.81
C LEU A 134 -5.84 9.83 2.59
N ASP A 135 -5.60 10.36 1.37
CA ASP A 135 -5.75 11.79 1.05
C ASP A 135 -7.20 12.20 0.87
N THR A 136 -8.10 11.25 0.66
CA THR A 136 -9.52 11.49 0.45
C THR A 136 -10.33 10.87 1.56
N VAL A 137 -11.33 11.62 2.02
CA VAL A 137 -12.30 11.18 3.04
C VAL A 137 -13.71 11.35 2.49
N SER A 138 -14.55 10.35 2.63
CA SER A 138 -15.93 10.35 2.17
C SER A 138 -16.93 10.19 3.31
N CYS A 139 -18.04 10.89 3.24
CA CYS A 139 -19.15 10.71 4.17
C CYS A 139 -19.98 9.48 3.77
N LEU A 140 -20.15 8.53 4.68
CA LEU A 140 -20.93 7.31 4.44
C LEU A 140 -22.43 7.56 4.28
N ASP A 141 -22.94 8.71 4.74
CA ASP A 141 -24.38 9.00 4.70
C ASP A 141 -24.80 9.80 3.46
N CYS A 142 -23.98 10.74 2.99
CA CYS A 142 -24.35 11.60 1.86
C CYS A 142 -23.41 11.51 0.65
N GLY A 143 -22.32 10.75 0.74
CA GLY A 143 -21.34 10.56 -0.34
C GLY A 143 -20.47 11.80 -0.62
N TYR A 144 -20.54 12.85 0.19
CA TYR A 144 -19.66 14.01 0.05
C TYR A 144 -18.23 13.62 0.35
N SER A 145 -17.30 14.02 -0.50
CA SER A 145 -15.87 13.78 -0.33
C SER A 145 -15.11 15.08 -0.12
N GLU A 146 -14.10 15.05 0.72
CA GLU A 146 -13.18 16.14 0.99
C GLU A 146 -11.73 15.63 1.04
N HIS A 147 -10.77 16.54 0.86
CA HIS A 147 -9.36 16.23 1.04
C HIS A 147 -9.04 16.09 2.53
N ARG A 148 -8.14 15.16 2.86
CA ARG A 148 -7.74 14.84 4.24
C ARG A 148 -7.22 16.06 4.99
N ASP A 149 -6.44 16.93 4.34
CA ASP A 149 -5.89 18.15 4.98
C ASP A 149 -6.99 19.07 5.50
N GLY A 150 -8.09 19.23 4.73
CA GLY A 150 -9.22 20.02 5.14
C GLY A 150 -9.92 19.46 6.36
N LEU A 151 -10.11 18.14 6.41
CA LEU A 151 -10.62 17.45 7.59
C LEU A 151 -9.67 17.60 8.78
N ASP A 152 -8.37 17.42 8.54
CA ASP A 152 -7.34 17.45 9.57
C ASP A 152 -7.26 18.84 10.26
N ALA A 153 -7.30 19.92 9.48
CA ALA A 153 -7.34 21.28 10.01
C ALA A 153 -8.58 21.53 10.89
N ARG A 154 -9.74 20.98 10.52
CA ARG A 154 -10.97 21.06 11.34
C ARG A 154 -10.85 20.22 12.62
N LEU A 155 -10.26 19.03 12.54
CA LEU A 155 -9.99 18.19 13.72
C LEU A 155 -9.02 18.86 14.68
N GLU A 156 -7.97 19.52 14.19
CA GLU A 156 -7.02 20.26 15.01
C GLU A 156 -7.70 21.42 15.76
N THR A 157 -8.61 22.14 15.09
CA THR A 157 -9.36 23.23 15.69
C THR A 157 -10.21 22.79 16.91
N VAL A 158 -10.82 21.61 16.84
CA VAL A 158 -11.66 21.11 17.95
C VAL A 158 -10.90 20.29 18.99
N ASN A 159 -9.62 19.98 18.72
CA ASN A 159 -8.74 19.21 19.60
C ASN A 159 -7.45 20.00 19.96
N PRO A 160 -7.57 21.22 20.53
CA PRO A 160 -6.39 22.05 20.82
C PRO A 160 -5.46 21.35 21.82
N GLY A 161 -4.15 21.35 21.54
CA GLY A 161 -3.13 20.73 22.40
C GLY A 161 -3.06 19.20 22.34
N TYR A 162 -3.97 18.54 21.61
CA TYR A 162 -4.00 17.09 21.53
C TYR A 162 -2.75 16.53 20.84
N LEU A 163 -2.33 17.17 19.73
CA LEU A 163 -1.14 16.78 18.99
C LEU A 163 0.12 16.93 19.82
N GLU A 164 0.34 18.08 20.41
CA GLU A 164 1.55 18.43 21.17
C GLU A 164 1.72 17.46 22.36
N THR A 165 0.60 17.07 22.99
CA THR A 165 0.61 16.16 24.13
C THR A 165 0.98 14.74 23.72
N LEU A 166 0.54 14.27 22.55
CA LEU A 166 0.64 12.86 22.17
C LEU A 166 1.78 12.55 21.19
N LEU A 167 2.22 13.51 20.37
CA LEU A 167 3.31 13.28 19.42
C LEU A 167 4.59 12.75 20.08
N SER A 168 4.92 13.23 21.28
CA SER A 168 6.10 12.77 22.01
C SER A 168 5.96 11.34 22.56
N GLN A 169 4.74 10.82 22.65
CA GLN A 169 4.44 9.48 23.18
C GLN A 169 4.34 8.42 22.08
N VAL A 170 4.14 8.84 20.83
CA VAL A 170 4.02 7.93 19.69
C VAL A 170 5.40 7.51 19.21
N LYS A 171 5.69 6.22 19.36
CA LYS A 171 6.99 5.64 18.98
C LYS A 171 7.02 5.13 17.54
N GLN A 172 5.88 4.70 17.01
CA GLN A 172 5.78 4.09 15.67
C GLN A 172 4.38 4.27 15.10
N VAL A 173 4.31 4.47 13.79
CA VAL A 173 3.08 4.43 12.99
C VAL A 173 2.87 3.03 12.44
N ASN A 174 1.62 2.62 12.28
CA ASN A 174 1.25 1.38 11.62
C ASN A 174 1.20 1.56 10.08
N PRO A 175 1.30 0.48 9.28
CA PRO A 175 1.29 0.58 7.81
C PRO A 175 0.02 1.22 7.22
N ASP A 176 -1.07 1.23 7.96
CA ASP A 176 -2.37 1.83 7.63
C ASP A 176 -2.52 3.30 8.10
N GLY A 177 -1.42 3.89 8.58
CA GLY A 177 -1.39 5.31 8.94
C GLY A 177 -2.04 5.63 10.28
N ASP A 178 -2.26 4.66 11.14
CA ASP A 178 -2.70 4.88 12.51
C ASP A 178 -1.57 4.65 13.54
N VAL A 179 -1.83 4.94 14.81
CA VAL A 179 -0.90 4.75 15.92
C VAL A 179 -1.60 4.13 17.11
N ASP A 180 -0.86 3.47 17.99
CA ASP A 180 -1.43 3.01 19.25
C ASP A 180 -1.54 4.16 20.24
N LEU A 181 -2.75 4.35 20.79
CA LEU A 181 -3.05 5.36 21.81
C LEU A 181 -3.67 4.73 23.05
N PRO A 182 -3.39 5.26 24.23
CA PRO A 182 -4.09 4.87 25.44
C PRO A 182 -5.57 5.24 25.37
N GLN A 183 -6.42 4.46 26.05
CA GLN A 183 -7.89 4.66 26.01
C GLN A 183 -8.30 6.06 26.48
N SER A 184 -7.59 6.63 27.44
CA SER A 184 -7.85 7.99 27.91
C SER A 184 -7.65 9.05 26.83
N ALA A 185 -6.64 8.90 25.97
CA ALA A 185 -6.43 9.79 24.84
C ALA A 185 -7.55 9.65 23.81
N VAL A 186 -7.95 8.40 23.49
CA VAL A 186 -9.09 8.16 22.56
C VAL A 186 -10.37 8.82 23.07
N GLN A 187 -10.66 8.76 24.37
CA GLN A 187 -11.85 9.38 24.97
C GLN A 187 -11.85 10.91 24.92
N GLN A 188 -10.69 11.55 24.90
CA GLN A 188 -10.55 13.01 24.83
C GLN A 188 -10.71 13.56 23.41
N PHE A 189 -10.50 12.72 22.40
CA PHE A 189 -10.57 13.14 21.01
C PHE A 189 -12.00 13.53 20.62
N GLN A 190 -12.14 14.64 19.90
CA GLN A 190 -13.41 15.13 19.37
C GLN A 190 -13.46 14.98 17.86
N MET A 191 -14.51 14.34 17.36
CA MET A 191 -14.75 14.18 15.92
C MET A 191 -15.54 15.38 15.38
N VAL A 192 -15.30 15.75 14.12
CA VAL A 192 -16.08 16.75 13.38
C VAL A 192 -17.02 16.08 12.39
N GLY A 193 -18.10 16.79 12.05
CA GLY A 193 -19.08 16.29 11.08
C GLY A 193 -18.71 16.60 9.63
N CYS A 194 -19.38 15.91 8.72
CA CYS A 194 -19.36 16.15 7.29
C CYS A 194 -19.79 17.61 6.98
N LEU A 195 -19.06 18.28 6.09
CA LEU A 195 -19.35 19.66 5.68
C LEU A 195 -20.72 19.81 5.00
N ARG A 196 -21.27 18.74 4.42
CA ARG A 196 -22.54 18.78 3.70
C ARG A 196 -23.74 18.41 4.57
N CYS A 197 -23.63 17.37 5.41
CA CYS A 197 -24.79 16.84 6.15
C CYS A 197 -24.59 16.79 7.67
N GLY A 198 -23.41 17.14 8.19
CA GLY A 198 -23.11 17.13 9.62
C GLY A 198 -22.84 15.74 10.21
N SER A 199 -22.97 14.66 9.45
CA SER A 199 -22.72 13.30 9.94
C SER A 199 -21.26 13.07 10.31
N VAL A 200 -21.01 12.45 11.45
CA VAL A 200 -19.65 12.05 11.88
C VAL A 200 -19.18 10.73 11.25
N ARG A 201 -20.01 10.10 10.41
CA ARG A 201 -19.68 8.86 9.72
C ARG A 201 -18.79 9.14 8.49
N LEU A 202 -17.61 9.66 8.76
CA LEU A 202 -16.58 9.91 7.76
C LEU A 202 -15.65 8.69 7.66
N LYS A 203 -15.32 8.29 6.43
CA LYS A 203 -14.43 7.16 6.13
C LYS A 203 -13.33 7.60 5.16
N PRO A 204 -12.03 7.32 5.46
CA PRO A 204 -10.98 7.54 4.48
C PRO A 204 -11.21 6.62 3.27
N ASP A 205 -10.74 7.06 2.11
CA ASP A 205 -10.88 6.30 0.87
C ASP A 205 -9.87 5.13 0.80
N VAL A 206 -9.85 4.30 1.85
CA VAL A 206 -9.06 3.06 1.90
C VAL A 206 -9.97 1.84 1.98
N VAL A 207 -9.51 0.73 1.43
CA VAL A 207 -10.21 -0.55 1.49
C VAL A 207 -9.79 -1.26 2.78
N TYR A 208 -10.72 -1.36 3.72
CA TYR A 208 -10.51 -2.07 4.98
C TYR A 208 -10.53 -3.60 4.80
N PHE A 209 -10.00 -4.33 5.77
CA PHE A 209 -10.14 -5.78 5.80
C PHE A 209 -11.62 -6.18 5.82
N GLY A 210 -12.00 -7.09 4.91
CA GLY A 210 -13.40 -7.51 4.71
C GLY A 210 -14.24 -6.59 3.82
N GLU A 211 -13.69 -5.46 3.37
CA GLU A 211 -14.30 -4.59 2.37
C GLU A 211 -14.00 -5.06 0.94
N ALA A 212 -14.97 -4.94 0.06
CA ALA A 212 -14.74 -5.20 -1.36
C ALA A 212 -14.01 -4.01 -2.01
N VAL A 213 -12.97 -4.28 -2.78
CA VAL A 213 -12.35 -3.26 -3.64
C VAL A 213 -13.43 -2.67 -4.58
N PRO A 214 -13.57 -1.34 -4.69
CA PRO A 214 -14.52 -0.70 -5.60
C PRO A 214 -14.37 -1.18 -7.05
N GLU A 215 -15.49 -1.41 -7.73
CA GLU A 215 -15.48 -2.00 -9.07
C GLU A 215 -14.71 -1.16 -10.09
N ALA A 216 -14.79 0.16 -10.00
CA ALA A 216 -14.03 1.07 -10.87
C ALA A 216 -12.51 0.83 -10.75
N ARG A 217 -11.99 0.64 -9.53
CA ARG A 217 -10.56 0.33 -9.32
C ARG A 217 -10.18 -1.04 -9.87
N LYS A 218 -11.05 -2.04 -9.70
CA LYS A 218 -10.83 -3.37 -10.29
C LYS A 218 -10.78 -3.31 -11.81
N GLN A 219 -11.65 -2.52 -12.42
CA GLN A 219 -11.68 -2.33 -13.88
C GLN A 219 -10.41 -1.64 -14.38
N GLN A 220 -9.94 -0.58 -13.72
CA GLN A 220 -8.69 0.10 -14.04
C GLN A 220 -7.49 -0.88 -13.92
N ALA A 221 -7.42 -1.64 -12.83
CA ALA A 221 -6.35 -2.62 -12.62
C ALA A 221 -6.38 -3.74 -13.68
N ARG A 222 -7.57 -4.22 -14.07
CA ARG A 222 -7.71 -5.22 -15.14
C ARG A 222 -7.33 -4.66 -16.50
N ALA A 223 -7.68 -3.40 -16.78
CA ALA A 223 -7.28 -2.75 -18.04
C ALA A 223 -5.76 -2.63 -18.13
N MET A 224 -5.08 -2.18 -17.07
CA MET A 224 -3.61 -2.15 -16.99
C MET A 224 -3.02 -3.55 -17.19
N ALA A 225 -3.56 -4.57 -16.51
CA ALA A 225 -3.11 -5.95 -16.63
C ALA A 225 -3.32 -6.52 -18.05
N ALA A 226 -4.38 -6.12 -18.75
CA ALA A 226 -4.65 -6.59 -20.10
C ALA A 226 -3.61 -6.09 -21.13
N GLU A 227 -3.06 -4.90 -20.90
CA GLU A 227 -2.05 -4.26 -21.76
C GLU A 227 -0.59 -4.65 -21.42
N ALA A 228 -0.36 -5.36 -20.32
CA ALA A 228 0.97 -5.73 -19.86
C ALA A 228 1.42 -7.07 -20.48
N ALA A 229 2.70 -7.16 -20.87
CA ALA A 229 3.31 -8.39 -21.37
C ALA A 229 3.65 -9.36 -20.22
N SER A 230 3.89 -8.84 -19.02
CA SER A 230 4.28 -9.60 -17.83
C SER A 230 3.87 -8.91 -16.54
N LEU A 231 4.08 -9.57 -15.40
CA LEU A 231 3.87 -9.02 -14.06
C LEU A 231 5.16 -9.06 -13.25
N LEU A 232 5.53 -7.92 -12.67
CA LEU A 232 6.59 -7.82 -11.67
C LEU A 232 5.98 -7.47 -10.31
N VAL A 233 6.06 -8.38 -9.34
CA VAL A 233 5.60 -8.16 -7.96
C VAL A 233 6.77 -7.68 -7.12
N VAL A 234 6.59 -6.57 -6.42
CA VAL A 234 7.66 -5.89 -5.68
C VAL A 234 7.23 -5.59 -4.25
N GLY A 235 8.00 -6.06 -3.27
CA GLY A 235 7.79 -5.76 -1.86
C GLY A 235 6.43 -6.22 -1.32
N SER A 236 5.87 -7.32 -1.85
CA SER A 236 4.58 -7.84 -1.43
C SER A 236 4.61 -9.33 -1.16
N SER A 237 4.14 -9.74 0.00
CA SER A 237 3.91 -11.16 0.33
C SER A 237 2.67 -11.75 -0.35
N LEU A 238 1.82 -10.93 -1.01
CA LEU A 238 0.57 -11.34 -1.67
C LEU A 238 -0.40 -12.13 -0.77
N ALA A 239 -0.36 -11.92 0.54
CA ALA A 239 -1.22 -12.63 1.49
C ALA A 239 -2.70 -12.36 1.25
N VAL A 240 -3.05 -11.14 0.77
CA VAL A 240 -4.42 -10.72 0.47
C VAL A 240 -4.81 -11.07 -0.97
N MET A 241 -6.04 -11.57 -1.14
CA MET A 241 -6.54 -12.03 -2.44
C MET A 241 -6.62 -10.95 -3.50
N SER A 242 -6.87 -9.70 -3.12
CA SER A 242 -7.02 -8.58 -4.08
C SER A 242 -5.78 -8.39 -4.96
N GLY A 243 -4.56 -8.50 -4.40
CA GLY A 243 -3.32 -8.48 -5.16
C GLY A 243 -2.97 -9.85 -5.77
N TYR A 244 -3.11 -10.93 -5.00
CA TYR A 244 -2.76 -12.29 -5.46
C TYR A 244 -3.55 -12.73 -6.70
N ARG A 245 -4.77 -12.23 -6.87
CA ARG A 245 -5.60 -12.54 -8.05
C ARG A 245 -4.92 -12.19 -9.36
N PHE A 246 -4.21 -11.06 -9.42
CA PHE A 246 -3.50 -10.65 -10.64
C PHE A 246 -2.37 -11.61 -11.01
N VAL A 247 -1.68 -12.20 -10.02
CA VAL A 247 -0.70 -13.26 -10.28
C VAL A 247 -1.37 -14.47 -10.92
N LEU A 248 -2.49 -14.91 -10.36
CA LEU A 248 -3.22 -16.07 -10.90
C LEU A 248 -3.71 -15.83 -12.33
N ASP A 249 -4.25 -14.65 -12.60
CA ASP A 249 -4.81 -14.30 -13.90
C ASP A 249 -3.68 -14.16 -14.97
N MET A 250 -2.51 -13.60 -14.61
CA MET A 250 -1.33 -13.54 -15.47
C MET A 250 -0.82 -14.94 -15.83
N LEU A 251 -0.60 -15.78 -14.83
CA LEU A 251 -0.14 -17.17 -15.04
C LEU A 251 -1.15 -17.99 -15.87
N ALA A 252 -2.44 -17.83 -15.60
CA ALA A 252 -3.50 -18.50 -16.36
C ALA A 252 -3.54 -18.08 -17.84
N SER A 253 -3.10 -16.85 -18.15
CA SER A 253 -2.98 -16.35 -19.51
C SER A 253 -1.62 -16.64 -20.18
N GLY A 254 -0.75 -17.43 -19.52
CA GLY A 254 0.59 -17.78 -20.02
C GLY A 254 1.60 -16.63 -19.98
N ARG A 255 1.31 -15.55 -19.28
CA ARG A 255 2.23 -14.42 -19.13
C ARG A 255 3.12 -14.61 -17.90
N PRO A 256 4.43 -14.34 -18.01
CA PRO A 256 5.37 -14.61 -16.94
C PRO A 256 5.18 -13.65 -15.76
N VAL A 257 5.49 -14.16 -14.57
CA VAL A 257 5.45 -13.41 -13.31
C VAL A 257 6.79 -13.54 -12.61
N ALA A 258 7.38 -12.39 -12.24
CA ALA A 258 8.55 -12.31 -11.38
C ALA A 258 8.19 -11.70 -10.03
N VAL A 259 8.91 -12.09 -8.98
CA VAL A 259 8.74 -11.56 -7.62
C VAL A 259 10.09 -11.09 -7.08
N ILE A 260 10.14 -9.84 -6.59
CA ILE A 260 11.23 -9.28 -5.80
C ILE A 260 10.68 -8.97 -4.41
N ASN A 261 11.08 -9.76 -3.41
CA ASN A 261 10.58 -9.57 -2.03
C ASN A 261 11.57 -10.12 -0.99
N GLY A 262 11.76 -9.42 0.11
CA GLY A 262 12.69 -9.82 1.17
C GLY A 262 12.25 -11.03 1.99
N GLY A 263 10.94 -11.22 2.15
CA GLY A 263 10.35 -12.34 2.89
C GLY A 263 9.56 -13.31 2.01
N PRO A 264 8.99 -14.40 2.57
CA PRO A 264 8.18 -15.34 1.82
C PRO A 264 6.90 -14.71 1.27
N GLY A 265 6.45 -15.19 0.12
CA GLY A 265 5.26 -14.76 -0.59
C GLY A 265 4.31 -15.92 -0.94
N ARG A 266 3.01 -15.62 -1.00
CA ARG A 266 1.99 -16.62 -1.34
C ARG A 266 2.15 -17.22 -2.74
N ALA A 267 2.84 -16.50 -3.63
CA ALA A 267 3.02 -16.88 -5.03
C ALA A 267 4.33 -17.66 -5.28
N ASP A 268 5.22 -17.72 -4.33
CA ASP A 268 6.61 -18.16 -4.52
C ASP A 268 6.78 -19.48 -5.28
N ALA A 269 5.95 -20.49 -4.96
CA ALA A 269 5.99 -21.80 -5.63
C ALA A 269 5.39 -21.80 -7.05
N ARG A 270 4.86 -20.67 -7.54
CA ARG A 270 4.10 -20.60 -8.81
C ARG A 270 4.72 -19.68 -9.84
N VAL A 271 5.58 -18.75 -9.40
CA VAL A 271 6.13 -17.71 -10.28
C VAL A 271 7.30 -18.21 -11.11
N ASN A 272 7.53 -17.55 -12.22
CA ASN A 272 8.61 -17.90 -13.15
C ASN A 272 9.98 -17.51 -12.61
N VAL A 273 10.05 -16.34 -11.92
CA VAL A 273 11.28 -15.83 -11.32
C VAL A 273 11.00 -15.39 -9.89
N LEU A 274 11.82 -15.84 -8.96
CA LEU A 274 11.74 -15.46 -7.54
C LEU A 274 13.10 -14.91 -7.10
N TRP A 275 13.13 -13.63 -6.74
CA TRP A 275 14.31 -12.99 -6.17
C TRP A 275 14.06 -12.61 -4.71
N ARG A 276 14.75 -13.32 -3.81
CA ARG A 276 14.68 -13.10 -2.37
C ARG A 276 15.77 -12.12 -1.95
N THR A 277 15.42 -10.83 -1.94
CA THR A 277 16.35 -9.75 -1.61
C THR A 277 15.62 -8.50 -1.12
N GLN A 278 16.37 -7.53 -0.62
CA GLN A 278 15.85 -6.19 -0.34
C GLN A 278 15.50 -5.48 -1.66
N VAL A 279 14.40 -4.75 -1.65
CA VAL A 279 13.84 -4.17 -2.88
C VAL A 279 14.74 -3.07 -3.46
N GLY A 280 15.22 -2.15 -2.62
CA GLY A 280 16.04 -1.03 -3.09
C GLY A 280 17.28 -1.47 -3.88
N PRO A 281 18.20 -2.28 -3.30
CA PRO A 281 19.35 -2.81 -4.02
C PRO A 281 19.01 -3.58 -5.29
N ALA A 282 17.90 -4.32 -5.29
CA ALA A 282 17.47 -5.05 -6.50
C ALA A 282 17.16 -4.11 -7.67
N PHE A 283 16.62 -2.93 -7.39
CA PHE A 283 16.35 -1.96 -8.46
C PHE A 283 17.60 -1.24 -8.93
N ASP A 284 18.63 -1.05 -8.09
CA ASP A 284 19.93 -0.58 -8.54
C ASP A 284 20.53 -1.57 -9.56
N ASP A 285 20.58 -2.87 -9.22
CA ASP A 285 21.07 -3.91 -10.13
C ASP A 285 20.26 -4.00 -11.45
N LEU A 286 18.93 -3.82 -11.40
CA LEU A 286 18.09 -3.84 -12.60
C LEU A 286 18.32 -2.62 -13.51
N LEU A 287 18.45 -1.41 -12.94
CA LEU A 287 18.72 -0.21 -13.72
C LEU A 287 20.10 -0.32 -14.39
N ASP A 288 21.12 -0.76 -13.65
CA ASP A 288 22.46 -0.98 -14.19
C ASP A 288 22.43 -2.00 -15.35
N ALA A 289 21.72 -3.11 -15.19
CA ALA A 289 21.62 -4.16 -16.23
C ALA A 289 20.85 -3.69 -17.47
N LEU A 290 19.94 -2.72 -17.32
CA LEU A 290 19.16 -2.09 -18.42
C LEU A 290 19.86 -0.84 -18.99
N ALA A 291 21.01 -0.44 -18.43
CA ALA A 291 21.75 0.77 -18.78
C ALA A 291 20.91 2.07 -18.63
N LEU A 292 20.14 2.15 -17.53
CA LEU A 292 19.31 3.30 -17.14
C LEU A 292 19.93 4.07 -15.97
#